data_d00b1d68d26493aa74822c4a89129e8d
#
_entry.id   d00b1d68d26493aa74822c4a89129e8d
#
_cell.length_a   1.000
_cell.length_b   1.000
_cell.length_c   1.000
_cell.angle_alpha   90.00
_cell.angle_beta   90.00
_cell.angle_gamma   90.00
#
_symmetry.space_group_name_H-M   'P 1'
#
loop_
_entity.id
_entity.type
_entity.pdbx_description
1 polymer ?
#
loop_
_entity_poly.entity_id
_entity_poly.type
_entity_poly.pdbx_seq_one_letter_code
_entity_poly.pdbx_strand_id
1 'polypeptide(L)'
;MKRVLGAFAAAAMACGGSGLQRPAFDGARALEYVEAQMAFGPRIPNTEGHRRTGDWIEEQLRSRTDSVEVQAFDHVSLDGDTLHLRNFIGRFLPDHPERVVYLAHWDTRPHADQSANLAQQRLPVPGANDGASGVALLLAVADALRDAPPAYGVDLVFVDGEDYGDFSAPDRPDVLIGSTYYAASLDPAHLPLFAVVWDMIGDRDLQIYREGYSVADAPEVVERVWRTAEDLGYGRVFRVNPVRTVVDDHVPLQEKGVRAIDVIDFDYPAWHTTEDTIDKISAESLQIVGEVAVAVLR
;
A
#
# COMPACT_ATOMS: atom_id res chain seq x y z
N MET A 1 13.77 76.88 -3.76
CA MET A 1 13.69 75.67 -4.60
C MET A 1 13.92 74.46 -3.72
N LYS A 2 12.83 73.81 -3.25
CA LYS A 2 12.87 72.56 -2.45
C LYS A 2 12.49 71.38 -3.38
N ARG A 3 13.43 70.45 -3.60
CA ARG A 3 13.21 69.22 -4.35
C ARG A 3 12.55 68.18 -3.40
N VAL A 4 11.37 67.71 -3.77
CA VAL A 4 10.70 66.61 -3.13
C VAL A 4 11.14 65.32 -3.84
N LEU A 5 11.84 64.44 -3.13
CA LEU A 5 12.10 63.07 -3.61
C LEU A 5 10.88 62.21 -3.26
N GLY A 6 10.17 61.74 -4.28
CA GLY A 6 9.18 60.70 -4.13
C GLY A 6 9.83 59.31 -4.05
N ALA A 7 9.62 58.59 -2.98
CA ALA A 7 9.96 57.18 -2.85
C ALA A 7 8.88 56.29 -3.48
N PHE A 8 9.23 55.59 -4.54
CA PHE A 8 8.38 54.51 -5.08
C PHE A 8 8.61 53.22 -4.26
N ALA A 9 7.61 52.81 -3.50
CA ALA A 9 7.57 51.52 -2.86
C ALA A 9 7.13 50.46 -3.91
N ALA A 10 8.01 49.59 -4.31
CA ALA A 10 7.67 48.43 -5.14
C ALA A 10 6.99 47.38 -4.23
N ALA A 11 5.70 47.19 -4.41
CA ALA A 11 4.99 46.06 -3.81
C ALA A 11 5.38 44.77 -4.57
N ALA A 12 6.14 43.90 -3.94
CA ALA A 12 6.37 42.55 -4.42
C ALA A 12 5.07 41.75 -4.21
N MET A 13 4.34 41.48 -5.31
CA MET A 13 3.27 40.47 -5.29
C MET A 13 3.93 39.12 -5.16
N ALA A 14 3.85 38.52 -3.98
CA ALA A 14 4.11 37.11 -3.78
C ALA A 14 2.97 36.33 -4.48
N CYS A 15 3.29 35.66 -5.58
CA CYS A 15 2.42 34.63 -6.18
C CYS A 15 2.37 33.47 -5.18
N GLY A 16 1.40 33.47 -4.26
CA GLY A 16 1.06 32.32 -3.46
C GLY A 16 0.38 31.29 -4.35
N GLY A 17 1.13 30.30 -4.82
CA GLY A 17 0.56 29.07 -5.34
C GLY A 17 -0.23 28.42 -4.22
N SER A 18 -1.52 28.19 -4.40
CA SER A 18 -2.37 27.40 -3.51
C SER A 18 -2.10 25.89 -3.73
N GLY A 19 -0.89 25.45 -3.41
CA GLY A 19 -0.60 24.04 -3.30
C GLY A 19 -1.26 23.47 -2.05
N LEU A 20 -1.72 22.23 -2.09
CA LEU A 20 -2.19 21.52 -0.89
C LEU A 20 -1.08 21.58 0.17
N GLN A 21 -1.45 21.83 1.42
CA GLN A 21 -0.51 21.72 2.51
C GLN A 21 -0.14 20.25 2.67
N ARG A 22 1.16 19.93 2.68
CA ARG A 22 1.62 18.56 2.88
C ARG A 22 1.12 18.03 4.22
N PRO A 23 0.47 16.84 4.24
CA PRO A 23 0.05 16.23 5.49
C PRO A 23 1.27 15.78 6.30
N ALA A 24 1.09 15.65 7.60
CA ALA A 24 2.10 15.05 8.45
C ALA A 24 2.17 13.55 8.15
N PHE A 25 3.32 13.11 7.67
CA PHE A 25 3.69 11.71 7.48
C PHE A 25 5.18 11.57 7.79
N ASP A 26 5.60 10.43 8.32
CA ASP A 26 7.01 10.18 8.70
C ASP A 26 7.56 8.97 7.92
N GLY A 27 8.21 9.25 6.78
CA GLY A 27 8.83 8.24 5.93
C GLY A 27 10.01 7.51 6.60
N ALA A 28 10.72 8.16 7.51
CA ALA A 28 11.79 7.50 8.28
C ALA A 28 11.18 6.46 9.24
N ARG A 29 10.06 6.81 9.88
CA ARG A 29 9.32 5.88 10.73
C ARG A 29 8.73 4.71 9.93
N ALA A 30 8.23 4.97 8.72
CA ALA A 30 7.79 3.91 7.81
C ALA A 30 8.94 2.96 7.45
N LEU A 31 10.15 3.47 7.19
CA LEU A 31 11.32 2.63 6.94
C LEU A 31 11.67 1.75 8.16
N GLU A 32 11.57 2.26 9.39
CA GLU A 32 11.75 1.46 10.61
C GLU A 32 10.73 0.29 10.67
N TYR A 33 9.50 0.47 10.17
CA TYR A 33 8.51 -0.61 10.09
C TYR A 33 8.87 -1.66 9.02
N VAL A 34 9.50 -1.27 7.91
CA VAL A 34 10.08 -2.24 6.96
C VAL A 34 11.19 -3.05 7.64
N GLU A 35 12.15 -2.37 8.29
CA GLU A 35 13.27 -3.02 9.01
C GLU A 35 12.79 -4.01 10.08
N ALA A 36 11.74 -3.65 10.83
CA ALA A 36 11.15 -4.52 11.84
C ALA A 36 10.59 -5.82 11.24
N GLN A 37 9.90 -5.73 10.10
CA GLN A 37 9.39 -6.90 9.39
C GLN A 37 10.53 -7.77 8.84
N MET A 38 11.53 -7.15 8.23
CA MET A 38 12.71 -7.85 7.69
C MET A 38 13.49 -8.62 8.78
N ALA A 39 13.49 -8.13 10.03
CA ALA A 39 14.13 -8.80 11.15
C ALA A 39 13.47 -10.13 11.53
N PHE A 40 12.21 -10.39 11.12
CA PHE A 40 11.55 -11.69 11.33
C PHE A 40 11.88 -12.71 10.23
N GLY A 41 12.50 -12.27 9.12
CA GLY A 41 12.77 -13.06 7.92
C GLY A 41 11.59 -13.12 6.95
N PRO A 42 11.68 -13.96 5.92
CA PRO A 42 10.59 -14.13 4.95
C PRO A 42 9.28 -14.51 5.62
N ARG A 43 8.17 -13.88 5.17
CA ARG A 43 6.83 -14.05 5.75
C ARG A 43 6.01 -15.08 4.98
N ILE A 44 6.63 -16.20 4.58
CA ILE A 44 5.96 -17.27 3.85
C ILE A 44 4.94 -17.95 4.77
N PRO A 45 3.68 -18.15 4.34
CA PRO A 45 2.65 -18.85 5.09
C PRO A 45 3.15 -20.11 5.81
N ASN A 46 2.70 -20.34 7.04
CA ASN A 46 3.09 -21.42 7.95
C ASN A 46 4.52 -21.37 8.53
N THR A 47 5.35 -20.39 8.15
CA THR A 47 6.71 -20.26 8.73
C THR A 47 6.73 -19.48 10.05
N GLU A 48 7.83 -19.57 10.77
CA GLU A 48 8.03 -18.79 12.02
C GLU A 48 8.10 -17.28 11.72
N GLY A 49 8.73 -16.87 10.61
CA GLY A 49 8.77 -15.46 10.16
C GLY A 49 7.38 -14.90 9.94
N HIS A 50 6.53 -15.65 9.23
CA HIS A 50 5.13 -15.32 8.98
C HIS A 50 4.35 -15.20 10.32
N ARG A 51 4.41 -16.20 11.19
CA ARG A 51 3.70 -16.17 12.46
C ARG A 51 4.08 -14.94 13.29
N ARG A 52 5.39 -14.67 13.44
CA ARG A 52 5.90 -13.54 14.24
C ARG A 52 5.54 -12.20 13.65
N THR A 53 5.56 -12.06 12.32
CA THR A 53 5.16 -10.83 11.66
C THR A 53 3.67 -10.57 11.86
N GLY A 54 2.82 -11.58 11.71
CA GLY A 54 1.38 -11.41 11.94
C GLY A 54 1.08 -11.01 13.40
N ASP A 55 1.72 -11.65 14.40
CA ASP A 55 1.57 -11.28 15.81
C ASP A 55 2.00 -9.82 16.05
N TRP A 56 3.10 -9.38 15.40
CA TRP A 56 3.59 -8.01 15.47
C TRP A 56 2.62 -7.02 14.80
N ILE A 57 2.10 -7.31 13.59
CA ILE A 57 1.11 -6.45 12.91
C ILE A 57 -0.13 -6.25 13.80
N GLU A 58 -0.65 -7.34 14.38
CA GLU A 58 -1.81 -7.25 15.28
C GLU A 58 -1.53 -6.34 16.49
N GLU A 59 -0.36 -6.47 17.13
CA GLU A 59 0.06 -5.61 18.23
C GLU A 59 0.16 -4.13 17.81
N GLN A 60 0.76 -3.88 16.62
CA GLN A 60 0.88 -2.52 16.07
C GLN A 60 -0.50 -1.89 15.86
N LEU A 61 -1.44 -2.61 15.29
CA LEU A 61 -2.80 -2.13 15.04
C LEU A 61 -3.57 -1.86 16.34
N ARG A 62 -3.50 -2.79 17.32
CA ARG A 62 -4.16 -2.60 18.63
C ARG A 62 -3.70 -1.34 19.37
N SER A 63 -2.49 -0.88 19.11
CA SER A 63 -1.95 0.34 19.75
C SER A 63 -2.29 1.63 18.99
N ARG A 64 -2.83 1.55 17.77
CA ARG A 64 -3.00 2.70 16.85
C ARG A 64 -4.43 2.97 16.43
N THR A 65 -5.26 1.95 16.34
CA THR A 65 -6.61 2.01 15.77
C THR A 65 -7.69 1.89 16.85
N ASP A 66 -8.92 2.29 16.53
CA ASP A 66 -10.05 2.25 17.48
C ASP A 66 -10.53 0.80 17.71
N SER A 67 -10.41 -0.06 16.70
CA SER A 67 -10.70 -1.49 16.81
C SER A 67 -9.86 -2.32 15.84
N VAL A 68 -9.66 -3.59 16.19
CA VAL A 68 -8.94 -4.56 15.36
C VAL A 68 -9.79 -5.82 15.22
N GLU A 69 -9.97 -6.26 13.99
CA GLU A 69 -10.51 -7.57 13.64
C GLU A 69 -9.40 -8.44 13.06
N VAL A 70 -9.41 -9.73 13.43
CA VAL A 70 -8.53 -10.74 12.85
C VAL A 70 -9.41 -11.76 12.13
N GLN A 71 -9.23 -11.89 10.82
CA GLN A 71 -9.87 -12.94 10.02
C GLN A 71 -8.86 -14.09 9.90
N ALA A 72 -9.00 -15.12 10.74
CA ALA A 72 -8.20 -16.34 10.68
C ALA A 72 -8.95 -17.39 9.85
N PHE A 73 -8.28 -17.97 8.87
CA PHE A 73 -8.86 -18.96 7.96
C PHE A 73 -7.81 -19.92 7.41
N ASP A 74 -8.28 -21.06 6.93
CA ASP A 74 -7.45 -22.07 6.30
C ASP A 74 -7.66 -22.06 4.78
N HIS A 75 -6.60 -22.22 4.01
CA HIS A 75 -6.63 -22.46 2.57
C HIS A 75 -5.89 -23.75 2.26
N VAL A 76 -6.44 -24.59 1.39
CA VAL A 76 -5.76 -25.80 0.91
C VAL A 76 -5.14 -25.49 -0.44
N SER A 77 -3.81 -25.48 -0.49
CA SER A 77 -3.06 -25.18 -1.71
C SER A 77 -3.24 -26.29 -2.77
N LEU A 78 -2.87 -25.97 -4.00
CA LEU A 78 -2.88 -26.93 -5.11
C LEU A 78 -2.05 -28.20 -4.80
N ASP A 79 -0.97 -28.05 -4.03
CA ASP A 79 -0.12 -29.16 -3.61
C ASP A 79 -0.70 -29.96 -2.44
N GLY A 80 -1.83 -29.54 -1.88
CA GLY A 80 -2.55 -30.20 -0.79
C GLY A 80 -2.10 -29.78 0.62
N ASP A 81 -1.25 -28.78 0.73
CA ASP A 81 -0.85 -28.21 2.01
C ASP A 81 -1.95 -27.30 2.57
N THR A 82 -2.20 -27.38 3.87
CA THR A 82 -3.10 -26.42 4.54
C THR A 82 -2.31 -25.20 4.99
N LEU A 83 -2.65 -24.03 4.43
CA LEU A 83 -2.10 -22.75 4.82
C LEU A 83 -2.99 -22.11 5.90
N HIS A 84 -2.41 -21.77 7.05
CA HIS A 84 -3.08 -21.07 8.14
C HIS A 84 -2.85 -19.58 7.99
N LEU A 85 -3.84 -18.86 7.48
CA LEU A 85 -3.75 -17.47 7.06
C LEU A 85 -4.51 -16.52 7.99
N ARG A 86 -4.06 -15.27 8.04
CA ARG A 86 -4.67 -14.23 8.86
C ARG A 86 -4.71 -12.89 8.16
N ASN A 87 -5.89 -12.37 7.87
CA ASN A 87 -6.04 -10.95 7.55
C ASN A 87 -6.20 -10.15 8.86
N PHE A 88 -5.66 -8.94 8.88
CA PHE A 88 -5.84 -8.00 9.98
C PHE A 88 -6.54 -6.73 9.48
N ILE A 89 -7.53 -6.25 10.21
CA ILE A 89 -8.27 -5.05 9.85
C ILE A 89 -8.24 -4.08 11.04
N GLY A 90 -7.48 -3.01 10.89
CA GLY A 90 -7.46 -1.91 11.85
C GLY A 90 -8.45 -0.82 11.44
N ARG A 91 -9.39 -0.44 12.32
CA ARG A 91 -10.43 0.53 11.98
C ARG A 91 -10.30 1.82 12.75
N PHE A 92 -10.45 2.93 12.02
CA PHE A 92 -10.75 4.26 12.57
C PHE A 92 -12.24 4.55 12.36
N LEU A 93 -12.88 5.14 13.36
CA LEU A 93 -14.31 5.46 13.39
C LEU A 93 -15.16 4.25 12.93
N PRO A 94 -15.14 3.11 13.67
CA PRO A 94 -15.74 1.84 13.23
C PRO A 94 -17.26 1.94 12.98
N ASP A 95 -17.97 2.85 13.67
CA ASP A 95 -19.42 3.04 13.53
C ASP A 95 -19.78 4.04 12.40
N HIS A 96 -18.82 4.63 11.70
CA HIS A 96 -19.10 5.57 10.62
C HIS A 96 -19.64 4.81 9.40
N PRO A 97 -20.80 5.23 8.82
CA PRO A 97 -21.44 4.47 7.72
C PRO A 97 -20.65 4.56 6.39
N GLU A 98 -19.96 5.65 6.15
CA GLU A 98 -19.12 5.84 4.97
C GLU A 98 -17.67 5.48 5.34
N ARG A 99 -17.10 4.54 4.61
CA ARG A 99 -15.76 4.01 4.90
C ARG A 99 -14.90 3.97 3.65
N VAL A 100 -13.60 4.11 3.83
CA VAL A 100 -12.58 3.90 2.81
C VAL A 100 -11.66 2.77 3.26
N VAL A 101 -11.20 1.97 2.32
CA VAL A 101 -10.27 0.86 2.56
C VAL A 101 -8.90 1.18 1.98
N TYR A 102 -7.86 1.03 2.79
CA TYR A 102 -6.48 0.89 2.35
C TYR A 102 -6.03 -0.53 2.61
N LEU A 103 -5.42 -1.14 1.63
CA LEU A 103 -5.05 -2.55 1.66
C LEU A 103 -3.59 -2.73 1.24
N ALA A 104 -2.90 -3.69 1.88
CA ALA A 104 -1.59 -4.17 1.49
C ALA A 104 -1.46 -5.64 1.92
N HIS A 105 -0.75 -6.46 1.12
CA HIS A 105 -0.39 -7.79 1.56
C HIS A 105 0.81 -7.76 2.51
N TRP A 106 0.93 -8.79 3.36
CA TRP A 106 2.01 -8.85 4.35
C TRP A 106 2.86 -10.11 4.28
N ASP A 107 2.44 -11.11 3.53
CA ASP A 107 3.20 -12.32 3.24
C ASP A 107 4.35 -12.06 2.25
N THR A 108 5.11 -13.08 1.91
CA THR A 108 6.16 -13.04 0.89
C THR A 108 6.19 -14.32 0.08
N ARG A 109 6.66 -14.17 -1.14
CA ARG A 109 6.82 -15.24 -2.12
C ARG A 109 7.78 -16.33 -1.62
N PRO A 110 7.37 -17.62 -1.66
CA PRO A 110 8.23 -18.72 -1.24
C PRO A 110 9.43 -18.96 -2.17
N HIS A 111 9.37 -18.50 -3.40
CA HIS A 111 10.36 -18.76 -4.44
C HIS A 111 10.71 -17.50 -5.23
N ALA A 112 12.00 -17.13 -5.29
CA ALA A 112 12.50 -15.98 -6.04
C ALA A 112 12.57 -16.31 -7.56
N ASP A 113 11.41 -16.59 -8.15
CA ASP A 113 11.24 -17.17 -9.49
C ASP A 113 11.67 -16.23 -10.63
N GLN A 114 11.79 -14.93 -10.38
CA GLN A 114 12.34 -13.96 -11.33
C GLN A 114 13.87 -13.77 -11.20
N SER A 115 14.53 -14.46 -10.26
CA SER A 115 15.98 -14.43 -10.17
C SER A 115 16.65 -14.98 -11.44
N ALA A 116 17.63 -14.25 -11.99
CA ALA A 116 18.38 -14.69 -13.16
C ALA A 116 19.22 -15.97 -12.90
N ASN A 117 19.57 -16.21 -11.62
CA ASN A 117 20.30 -17.40 -11.19
C ASN A 117 19.32 -18.49 -10.77
N LEU A 118 19.29 -19.60 -11.52
CA LEU A 118 18.41 -20.76 -11.26
C LEU A 118 18.55 -21.36 -9.84
N ALA A 119 19.73 -21.26 -9.23
CA ALA A 119 19.92 -21.73 -7.86
C ALA A 119 19.21 -20.82 -6.84
N GLN A 120 19.08 -19.52 -7.13
CA GLN A 120 18.37 -18.56 -6.31
C GLN A 120 16.86 -18.66 -6.46
N GLN A 121 16.37 -19.16 -7.60
CA GLN A 121 14.92 -19.30 -7.84
C GLN A 121 14.21 -20.22 -6.82
N ARG A 122 14.95 -21.04 -6.09
CA ARG A 122 14.41 -21.92 -5.03
C ARG A 122 14.49 -21.29 -3.63
N LEU A 123 15.07 -20.11 -3.53
CA LEU A 123 15.18 -19.39 -2.27
C LEU A 123 13.97 -18.49 -2.08
N PRO A 124 13.60 -18.17 -0.84
CA PRO A 124 12.52 -17.24 -0.56
C PRO A 124 12.86 -15.81 -1.00
N VAL A 125 11.86 -15.03 -1.34
CA VAL A 125 11.96 -13.58 -1.51
C VAL A 125 12.05 -12.94 -0.12
N PRO A 126 13.01 -12.05 0.14
CA PRO A 126 13.09 -11.35 1.43
C PRO A 126 11.90 -10.39 1.66
N GLY A 127 11.39 -9.75 0.60
CA GLY A 127 10.16 -8.98 0.60
C GLY A 127 10.25 -7.63 1.29
N ALA A 128 11.31 -6.84 1.03
CA ALA A 128 11.43 -5.51 1.62
C ALA A 128 10.49 -4.50 0.95
N ASN A 129 10.33 -4.58 -0.37
CA ASN A 129 9.34 -3.80 -1.11
C ASN A 129 8.02 -4.55 -1.20
N ASP A 130 8.09 -5.80 -1.59
CA ASP A 130 7.03 -6.75 -1.86
C ASP A 130 6.69 -7.56 -0.60
N GLY A 131 5.77 -7.23 0.07
CA GLY A 131 4.73 -6.59 0.77
C GLY A 131 5.15 -5.72 1.97
N ALA A 132 6.46 -5.71 2.46
CA ALA A 132 6.75 -4.97 3.69
C ALA A 132 6.60 -3.45 3.52
N SER A 133 6.78 -2.88 2.32
CA SER A 133 6.62 -1.45 2.07
C SER A 133 5.16 -1.00 2.23
N GLY A 134 4.22 -1.76 1.69
CA GLY A 134 2.78 -1.49 1.83
C GLY A 134 2.32 -1.57 3.29
N VAL A 135 2.70 -2.63 4.01
CA VAL A 135 2.45 -2.76 5.46
C VAL A 135 3.00 -1.57 6.23
N ALA A 136 4.23 -1.17 5.95
CA ALA A 136 4.88 -0.04 6.62
C ALA A 136 4.16 1.28 6.35
N LEU A 137 3.71 1.49 5.11
CA LEU A 137 2.88 2.62 4.74
C LEU A 137 1.60 2.66 5.59
N LEU A 138 0.85 1.57 5.64
CA LEU A 138 -0.42 1.51 6.37
C LEU A 138 -0.24 1.77 7.86
N LEU A 139 0.81 1.25 8.48
CA LEU A 139 1.13 1.53 9.90
C LEU A 139 1.49 3.00 10.14
N ALA A 140 2.26 3.62 9.23
CA ALA A 140 2.58 5.04 9.34
C ALA A 140 1.37 5.95 9.03
N VAL A 141 0.46 5.52 8.14
CA VAL A 141 -0.86 6.16 7.96
C VAL A 141 -1.67 6.06 9.25
N ALA A 142 -1.66 4.92 9.94
CA ALA A 142 -2.33 4.79 11.24
C ALA A 142 -1.78 5.77 12.28
N ASP A 143 -0.46 5.98 12.34
CA ASP A 143 0.15 6.99 13.21
C ASP A 143 -0.36 8.41 12.84
N ALA A 144 -0.41 8.76 11.56
CA ALA A 144 -0.89 10.07 11.10
C ALA A 144 -2.39 10.30 11.38
N LEU A 145 -3.22 9.25 11.24
CA LEU A 145 -4.66 9.33 11.53
C LEU A 145 -4.96 9.39 13.02
N ARG A 146 -4.13 8.79 13.86
CA ARG A 146 -4.26 8.93 15.33
C ARG A 146 -4.01 10.36 15.78
N ASP A 147 -3.03 11.04 15.18
CA ASP A 147 -2.69 12.42 15.49
C ASP A 147 -3.70 13.43 14.90
N ALA A 148 -4.29 13.10 13.74
CA ALA A 148 -5.30 13.90 13.06
C ALA A 148 -6.40 12.96 12.49
N PRO A 149 -7.47 12.68 13.26
CA PRO A 149 -8.51 11.73 12.90
C PRO A 149 -9.18 12.06 11.55
N PRO A 150 -9.58 11.04 10.76
CA PRO A 150 -10.26 11.23 9.48
C PRO A 150 -11.70 11.71 9.68
N ALA A 151 -12.31 12.26 8.61
CA ALA A 151 -13.70 12.71 8.62
C ALA A 151 -14.72 11.58 8.43
N TYR A 152 -14.29 10.40 7.98
CA TYR A 152 -15.09 9.21 7.71
C TYR A 152 -14.33 7.96 8.18
N GLY A 153 -14.98 6.80 8.17
CA GLY A 153 -14.36 5.55 8.59
C GLY A 153 -13.20 5.16 7.67
N VAL A 154 -12.12 4.68 8.25
CA VAL A 154 -10.98 4.13 7.50
C VAL A 154 -10.68 2.74 8.00
N ASP A 155 -10.61 1.78 7.09
CA ASP A 155 -10.16 0.42 7.31
C ASP A 155 -8.76 0.25 6.71
N LEU A 156 -7.79 -0.09 7.54
CA LEU A 156 -6.46 -0.51 7.14
C LEU A 156 -6.43 -2.04 7.16
N VAL A 157 -6.35 -2.63 5.97
CA VAL A 157 -6.50 -4.06 5.75
C VAL A 157 -5.15 -4.65 5.34
N PHE A 158 -4.69 -5.64 6.10
CA PHE A 158 -3.46 -6.36 5.83
C PHE A 158 -3.86 -7.78 5.44
N VAL A 159 -3.68 -8.13 4.18
CA VAL A 159 -4.09 -9.43 3.63
C VAL A 159 -2.93 -10.40 3.54
N ASP A 160 -3.24 -11.70 3.65
CA ASP A 160 -2.29 -12.79 3.76
C ASP A 160 -2.39 -13.73 2.55
N GLY A 161 -1.26 -14.28 2.11
CA GLY A 161 -1.25 -15.26 1.02
C GLY A 161 -1.58 -14.65 -0.34
N GLU A 162 -1.21 -13.41 -0.57
CA GLU A 162 -1.29 -12.78 -1.88
C GLU A 162 -0.32 -13.46 -2.83
N ASP A 163 0.93 -13.63 -2.39
CA ASP A 163 2.09 -13.96 -3.21
C ASP A 163 2.58 -15.40 -3.04
N TYR A 164 1.71 -16.31 -2.53
CA TYR A 164 2.11 -17.70 -2.30
C TYR A 164 2.20 -18.54 -3.56
N GLY A 165 1.29 -18.34 -4.52
CA GLY A 165 1.06 -19.20 -5.67
C GLY A 165 1.75 -18.77 -6.97
N ASP A 166 1.14 -19.11 -8.10
CA ASP A 166 1.68 -18.90 -9.44
C ASP A 166 0.80 -17.95 -10.27
N PHE A 167 1.19 -16.68 -10.37
CA PHE A 167 0.52 -15.69 -11.21
C PHE A 167 0.63 -15.98 -12.71
N SER A 168 1.60 -16.77 -13.15
CA SER A 168 1.81 -17.11 -14.56
C SER A 168 0.91 -18.24 -15.05
N ALA A 169 0.37 -19.05 -14.15
CA ALA A 169 -0.55 -20.11 -14.47
C ALA A 169 -1.92 -19.56 -14.93
N PRO A 170 -2.61 -20.23 -15.88
CA PRO A 170 -3.90 -19.75 -16.41
C PRO A 170 -4.97 -19.51 -15.32
N ASP A 171 -5.02 -20.40 -14.32
CA ASP A 171 -6.02 -20.34 -13.23
C ASP A 171 -5.47 -19.62 -11.99
N ARG A 172 -4.21 -19.15 -12.03
CA ARG A 172 -3.52 -18.46 -10.93
C ARG A 172 -3.81 -19.10 -9.57
N PRO A 173 -3.43 -20.37 -9.38
CA PRO A 173 -3.72 -21.06 -8.14
C PRO A 173 -2.94 -20.43 -6.97
N ASP A 174 -3.58 -20.38 -5.82
CA ASP A 174 -2.99 -19.99 -4.54
C ASP A 174 -2.41 -18.57 -4.49
N VAL A 175 -2.98 -17.63 -5.28
CA VAL A 175 -2.66 -16.20 -5.23
C VAL A 175 -3.87 -15.39 -4.77
N LEU A 176 -3.66 -14.17 -4.27
CA LEU A 176 -4.72 -13.24 -3.83
C LEU A 176 -5.68 -13.88 -2.80
N ILE A 177 -5.19 -14.82 -1.99
CA ILE A 177 -6.04 -15.65 -1.11
C ILE A 177 -6.72 -14.76 -0.06
N GLY A 178 -5.95 -13.89 0.59
CA GLY A 178 -6.43 -13.01 1.65
C GLY A 178 -7.39 -11.95 1.17
N SER A 179 -7.10 -11.29 0.06
CA SER A 179 -8.00 -10.28 -0.53
C SER A 179 -9.30 -10.90 -1.05
N THR A 180 -9.23 -12.11 -1.62
CA THR A 180 -10.42 -12.88 -2.01
C THR A 180 -11.30 -13.19 -0.79
N TYR A 181 -10.68 -13.65 0.32
CA TYR A 181 -11.39 -13.92 1.56
C TYR A 181 -12.00 -12.63 2.16
N TYR A 182 -11.23 -11.54 2.19
CA TYR A 182 -11.71 -10.25 2.65
C TYR A 182 -12.88 -9.74 1.80
N ALA A 183 -12.74 -9.72 0.47
CA ALA A 183 -13.80 -9.30 -0.44
C ALA A 183 -15.09 -10.14 -0.27
N ALA A 184 -14.96 -11.47 -0.07
CA ALA A 184 -16.10 -12.33 0.17
C ALA A 184 -16.84 -11.99 1.49
N SER A 185 -16.13 -11.47 2.50
CA SER A 185 -16.71 -11.10 3.80
C SER A 185 -17.46 -9.76 3.78
N LEU A 186 -17.29 -8.93 2.74
CA LEU A 186 -17.95 -7.63 2.64
C LEU A 186 -19.46 -7.77 2.44
N ASP A 187 -20.22 -6.98 3.20
CA ASP A 187 -21.67 -6.87 3.02
C ASP A 187 -21.99 -6.07 1.75
N PRO A 188 -22.66 -6.67 0.74
CA PRO A 188 -23.00 -5.96 -0.49
C PRO A 188 -23.88 -4.71 -0.31
N ALA A 189 -24.58 -4.60 0.82
CA ALA A 189 -25.40 -3.42 1.14
C ALA A 189 -24.58 -2.25 1.71
N HIS A 190 -23.36 -2.50 2.14
CA HIS A 190 -22.49 -1.54 2.84
C HIS A 190 -21.05 -1.61 2.33
N LEU A 191 -20.87 -1.59 1.01
CA LEU A 191 -19.55 -1.55 0.40
C LEU A 191 -18.83 -0.24 0.74
N PRO A 192 -17.48 -0.25 0.86
CA PRO A 192 -16.72 0.98 1.05
C PRO A 192 -16.89 1.93 -0.13
N LEU A 193 -16.70 3.23 0.10
CA LEU A 193 -16.74 4.27 -0.91
C LEU A 193 -15.73 3.99 -2.03
N PHE A 194 -14.53 3.59 -1.64
CA PHE A 194 -13.46 3.11 -2.52
C PHE A 194 -12.41 2.34 -1.71
N ALA A 195 -11.55 1.64 -2.44
CA ALA A 195 -10.37 1.00 -1.87
C ALA A 195 -9.12 1.38 -2.67
N VAL A 196 -7.97 1.43 -1.98
CA VAL A 196 -6.64 1.60 -2.60
C VAL A 196 -5.73 0.50 -2.07
N VAL A 197 -5.22 -0.31 -2.96
CA VAL A 197 -4.13 -1.25 -2.69
C VAL A 197 -2.81 -0.47 -2.82
N TRP A 198 -1.89 -0.73 -1.92
CA TRP A 198 -0.58 -0.09 -1.87
C TRP A 198 0.48 -1.18 -1.89
N ASP A 199 1.05 -1.43 -3.04
CA ASP A 199 2.04 -2.48 -3.23
C ASP A 199 3.33 -1.97 -3.86
N MET A 200 4.48 -2.54 -3.42
CA MET A 200 5.83 -2.21 -3.90
C MET A 200 6.12 -0.70 -4.00
N ILE A 201 5.77 0.07 -2.97
CA ILE A 201 5.81 1.55 -3.00
C ILE A 201 7.06 2.16 -2.35
N GLY A 202 8.06 1.34 -2.02
CA GLY A 202 9.26 1.77 -1.30
C GLY A 202 10.54 1.91 -2.13
N ASP A 203 10.55 1.54 -3.42
CA ASP A 203 11.74 1.55 -4.27
C ASP A 203 12.44 2.92 -4.25
N ARG A 204 13.78 2.90 -4.20
CA ARG A 204 14.61 4.11 -4.26
C ARG A 204 14.44 4.88 -5.57
N ASP A 205 14.12 4.20 -6.67
CA ASP A 205 13.86 4.79 -7.99
C ASP A 205 12.37 4.72 -8.35
N LEU A 206 11.53 5.08 -7.40
CA LEU A 206 10.09 4.94 -7.41
C LEU A 206 9.42 5.55 -8.64
N GLN A 207 8.65 4.74 -9.38
CA GLN A 207 7.90 5.12 -10.57
C GLN A 207 6.54 4.43 -10.60
N ILE A 208 5.51 5.12 -10.17
CA ILE A 208 4.14 4.61 -10.12
C ILE A 208 3.39 5.00 -11.37
N TYR A 209 2.85 4.01 -12.09
CA TYR A 209 2.03 4.21 -13.28
C TYR A 209 0.58 3.84 -13.00
N ARG A 210 -0.34 4.40 -13.80
CA ARG A 210 -1.76 4.01 -13.72
C ARG A 210 -1.90 2.54 -14.08
N GLU A 211 -2.62 1.80 -13.24
CA GLU A 211 -2.91 0.40 -13.47
C GLU A 211 -4.18 0.24 -14.33
N GLY A 212 -4.23 -0.77 -15.22
CA GLY A 212 -5.21 -0.91 -16.28
C GLY A 212 -6.62 -1.24 -15.80
N TYR A 213 -6.76 -2.22 -14.90
CA TYR A 213 -8.07 -2.56 -14.30
C TYR A 213 -8.58 -1.41 -13.44
N SER A 214 -7.70 -0.75 -12.71
CA SER A 214 -8.02 0.44 -11.91
C SER A 214 -8.58 1.57 -12.77
N VAL A 215 -7.96 1.85 -13.93
CA VAL A 215 -8.45 2.85 -14.89
C VAL A 215 -9.79 2.46 -15.49
N ALA A 216 -10.02 1.17 -15.74
CA ALA A 216 -11.26 0.67 -16.33
C ALA A 216 -12.43 0.72 -15.33
N ASP A 217 -12.21 0.27 -14.09
CA ASP A 217 -13.27 0.03 -13.12
C ASP A 217 -13.49 1.18 -12.14
N ALA A 218 -12.42 1.92 -11.77
CA ALA A 218 -12.49 3.00 -10.78
C ALA A 218 -11.73 4.27 -11.22
N PRO A 219 -11.97 4.81 -12.46
CA PRO A 219 -11.22 5.94 -13.00
C PRO A 219 -11.28 7.20 -12.12
N GLU A 220 -12.35 7.40 -11.36
CA GLU A 220 -12.50 8.54 -10.44
C GLU A 220 -11.61 8.41 -9.21
N VAL A 221 -11.32 7.18 -8.75
CA VAL A 221 -10.39 6.94 -7.64
C VAL A 221 -8.95 7.12 -8.12
N VAL A 222 -8.62 6.60 -9.32
CA VAL A 222 -7.34 6.86 -9.99
C VAL A 222 -7.09 8.37 -10.12
N GLU A 223 -8.07 9.12 -10.64
CA GLU A 223 -7.95 10.58 -10.82
C GLU A 223 -7.76 11.28 -9.45
N ARG A 224 -8.46 10.85 -8.40
CA ARG A 224 -8.30 11.39 -7.04
C ARG A 224 -6.87 11.24 -6.57
N VAL A 225 -6.28 10.03 -6.67
CA VAL A 225 -4.90 9.76 -6.18
C VAL A 225 -3.89 10.53 -7.02
N TRP A 226 -3.96 10.47 -8.36
CA TRP A 226 -2.98 11.13 -9.24
C TRP A 226 -3.05 12.65 -9.16
N ARG A 227 -4.24 13.24 -9.05
CA ARG A 227 -4.40 14.68 -8.84
C ARG A 227 -3.82 15.10 -7.48
N THR A 228 -4.10 14.34 -6.43
CA THR A 228 -3.53 14.61 -5.08
C THR A 228 -2.01 14.58 -5.14
N ALA A 229 -1.42 13.60 -5.83
CA ALA A 229 0.02 13.52 -6.02
C ALA A 229 0.58 14.71 -6.82
N GLU A 230 -0.11 15.16 -7.88
CA GLU A 230 0.28 16.34 -8.65
C GLU A 230 0.21 17.62 -7.82
N ASP A 231 -0.86 17.81 -7.06
CA ASP A 231 -1.07 18.98 -6.20
C ASP A 231 -0.02 19.07 -5.07
N LEU A 232 0.50 17.93 -4.62
CA LEU A 232 1.62 17.83 -3.68
C LEU A 232 3.00 17.98 -4.35
N GLY A 233 3.05 18.03 -5.69
CA GLY A 233 4.29 18.18 -6.47
C GLY A 233 4.98 16.87 -6.85
N TYR A 234 4.28 15.74 -6.75
CA TYR A 234 4.80 14.38 -7.00
C TYR A 234 4.44 13.80 -8.37
N GLY A 235 3.96 14.61 -9.33
CA GLY A 235 3.63 14.18 -10.69
C GLY A 235 4.79 13.57 -11.50
N ARG A 236 6.04 13.67 -11.01
CA ARG A 236 7.18 12.96 -11.61
C ARG A 236 7.27 11.50 -11.17
N VAL A 237 6.74 11.18 -10.00
CA VAL A 237 6.65 9.82 -9.43
C VAL A 237 5.35 9.17 -9.87
N PHE A 238 4.21 9.84 -9.68
CA PHE A 238 2.89 9.35 -10.10
C PHE A 238 2.63 9.71 -11.57
N ARG A 239 2.98 8.80 -12.47
CA ARG A 239 2.98 9.02 -13.92
C ARG A 239 1.66 8.59 -14.55
N VAL A 240 1.19 9.37 -15.54
CA VAL A 240 -0.06 9.08 -16.26
C VAL A 240 0.15 7.99 -17.32
N ASN A 241 1.33 7.93 -17.93
CA ASN A 241 1.66 7.01 -19.02
C ASN A 241 3.06 6.40 -18.81
N PRO A 242 3.29 5.16 -19.27
CA PRO A 242 2.30 4.24 -19.85
C PRO A 242 1.31 3.72 -18.80
N VAL A 243 0.21 3.07 -19.24
CA VAL A 243 -0.65 2.28 -18.36
C VAL A 243 -0.06 0.87 -18.27
N ARG A 244 0.06 0.34 -17.05
CA ARG A 244 0.47 -1.05 -16.79
C ARG A 244 -0.75 -1.86 -16.39
N THR A 245 -0.88 -3.09 -16.81
CA THR A 245 -1.99 -3.96 -16.38
C THR A 245 -1.42 -5.09 -15.55
N VAL A 246 -1.82 -5.11 -14.29
CA VAL A 246 -1.38 -6.07 -13.27
C VAL A 246 -2.61 -6.73 -12.66
N VAL A 247 -2.51 -8.00 -12.29
CA VAL A 247 -3.52 -8.66 -11.46
C VAL A 247 -2.98 -8.69 -10.05
N ASP A 248 -3.72 -8.05 -9.15
CA ASP A 248 -3.32 -7.82 -7.77
C ASP A 248 -4.55 -7.79 -6.84
N ASP A 249 -4.38 -7.58 -5.57
CA ASP A 249 -5.38 -7.59 -4.50
C ASP A 249 -6.59 -6.66 -4.73
N HIS A 250 -6.50 -5.68 -5.62
CA HIS A 250 -7.64 -4.85 -6.03
C HIS A 250 -8.67 -5.63 -6.86
N VAL A 251 -8.26 -6.67 -7.59
CA VAL A 251 -9.16 -7.42 -8.49
C VAL A 251 -10.28 -8.14 -7.74
N PRO A 252 -10.04 -8.90 -6.66
CA PRO A 252 -11.12 -9.51 -5.88
C PRO A 252 -12.13 -8.47 -5.30
N LEU A 253 -11.64 -7.28 -4.96
CA LEU A 253 -12.50 -6.20 -4.49
C LEU A 253 -13.37 -5.62 -5.62
N GLN A 254 -12.79 -5.43 -6.82
CA GLN A 254 -13.54 -4.99 -8.01
C GLN A 254 -14.62 -6.00 -8.40
N GLU A 255 -14.32 -7.30 -8.38
CA GLU A 255 -15.30 -8.37 -8.63
C GLU A 255 -16.45 -8.35 -7.62
N LYS A 256 -16.22 -7.88 -6.39
CA LYS A 256 -17.25 -7.66 -5.37
C LYS A 256 -18.05 -6.38 -5.61
N GLY A 257 -17.64 -5.52 -6.53
CA GLY A 257 -18.27 -4.23 -6.84
C GLY A 257 -17.70 -3.04 -6.07
N VAL A 258 -16.56 -3.19 -5.39
CA VAL A 258 -15.85 -2.10 -4.75
C VAL A 258 -15.09 -1.30 -5.80
N ARG A 259 -15.11 0.03 -5.69
CA ARG A 259 -14.30 0.94 -6.53
C ARG A 259 -12.84 0.89 -6.06
N ALA A 260 -12.14 -0.20 -6.39
CA ALA A 260 -10.78 -0.47 -5.95
C ALA A 260 -9.76 -0.12 -7.03
N ILE A 261 -8.61 0.41 -6.60
CA ILE A 261 -7.45 0.66 -7.45
C ILE A 261 -6.19 0.08 -6.84
N ASP A 262 -5.21 -0.16 -7.69
CA ASP A 262 -3.87 -0.51 -7.31
C ASP A 262 -2.91 0.65 -7.54
N VAL A 263 -2.06 0.93 -6.56
CA VAL A 263 -0.97 1.91 -6.58
C VAL A 263 0.33 1.15 -6.37
N ILE A 264 0.99 0.81 -7.48
CA ILE A 264 2.12 -0.10 -7.51
C ILE A 264 3.27 0.44 -8.37
N ASP A 265 4.53 0.21 -7.93
CA ASP A 265 5.71 0.32 -8.78
C ASP A 265 6.06 -1.03 -9.38
N PHE A 266 5.51 -1.34 -10.55
CA PHE A 266 5.75 -2.60 -11.26
C PHE A 266 7.00 -2.57 -12.15
N ASP A 267 7.74 -1.48 -12.17
CA ASP A 267 9.05 -1.38 -12.84
C ASP A 267 10.23 -1.69 -11.88
N TYR A 268 9.95 -2.19 -10.66
CA TYR A 268 10.91 -2.54 -9.62
C TYR A 268 11.83 -3.70 -10.04
N PRO A 269 13.17 -3.48 -10.21
CA PRO A 269 14.05 -4.50 -10.79
C PRO A 269 14.31 -5.72 -9.90
N ALA A 270 14.09 -5.61 -8.58
CA ALA A 270 14.29 -6.71 -7.63
C ALA A 270 13.02 -7.52 -7.35
N TRP A 271 11.91 -7.21 -8.06
CA TRP A 271 10.65 -7.93 -7.95
C TRP A 271 10.83 -9.45 -8.10
N HIS A 272 10.29 -10.21 -7.15
CA HIS A 272 10.35 -11.67 -7.08
C HIS A 272 11.78 -12.24 -7.16
N THR A 273 12.77 -11.52 -6.62
CA THR A 273 14.16 -11.98 -6.55
C THR A 273 14.68 -12.01 -5.11
N THR A 274 15.83 -12.67 -4.90
CA THR A 274 16.54 -12.63 -3.63
C THR A 274 17.14 -11.26 -3.30
N GLU A 275 17.05 -10.30 -4.24
CA GLU A 275 17.59 -8.95 -4.12
C GLU A 275 16.56 -7.95 -3.56
N ASP A 276 15.31 -8.37 -3.30
CA ASP A 276 14.30 -7.52 -2.64
C ASP A 276 14.62 -7.34 -1.16
N THR A 277 15.58 -6.48 -0.91
CA THR A 277 16.23 -6.24 0.39
C THR A 277 16.16 -4.77 0.79
N ILE A 278 16.37 -4.48 2.08
CA ILE A 278 16.22 -3.13 2.66
C ILE A 278 17.05 -2.05 1.96
N ASP A 279 18.19 -2.38 1.36
CA ASP A 279 19.01 -1.44 0.61
C ASP A 279 18.37 -0.93 -0.69
N LYS A 280 17.30 -1.58 -1.17
CA LYS A 280 16.51 -1.12 -2.32
C LYS A 280 15.45 -0.09 -1.91
N ILE A 281 15.10 -0.01 -0.63
CA ILE A 281 14.02 0.83 -0.11
C ILE A 281 14.54 2.18 0.35
N SER A 282 13.72 3.23 0.26
CA SER A 282 14.07 4.56 0.77
C SER A 282 12.96 5.19 1.62
N ALA A 283 13.37 5.89 2.68
CA ALA A 283 12.46 6.72 3.47
C ALA A 283 11.82 7.84 2.63
N GLU A 284 12.52 8.33 1.60
CA GLU A 284 12.00 9.38 0.70
C GLU A 284 10.83 8.88 -0.13
N SER A 285 10.93 7.68 -0.70
CA SER A 285 9.85 7.05 -1.48
C SER A 285 8.63 6.80 -0.60
N LEU A 286 8.84 6.22 0.59
CA LEU A 286 7.76 6.01 1.58
C LEU A 286 7.13 7.34 2.01
N GLN A 287 7.92 8.43 2.16
CA GLN A 287 7.42 9.77 2.47
C GLN A 287 6.50 10.29 1.37
N ILE A 288 6.93 10.19 0.11
CA ILE A 288 6.16 10.66 -1.06
C ILE A 288 4.80 9.97 -1.13
N VAL A 289 4.80 8.63 -1.08
CA VAL A 289 3.55 7.86 -1.16
C VAL A 289 2.69 8.08 0.09
N GLY A 290 3.30 8.16 1.26
CA GLY A 290 2.59 8.39 2.51
C GLY A 290 1.89 9.75 2.59
N GLU A 291 2.53 10.81 2.11
CA GLU A 291 1.88 12.12 2.01
C GLU A 291 0.67 12.08 1.07
N VAL A 292 0.77 11.36 -0.07
CA VAL A 292 -0.37 11.17 -0.98
C VAL A 292 -1.47 10.35 -0.29
N ALA A 293 -1.12 9.23 0.34
CA ALA A 293 -2.08 8.36 1.01
C ALA A 293 -2.86 9.10 2.11
N VAL A 294 -2.18 9.89 2.97
CA VAL A 294 -2.85 10.68 4.00
C VAL A 294 -3.69 11.81 3.41
N ALA A 295 -3.22 12.48 2.33
CA ALA A 295 -3.97 13.57 1.69
C ALA A 295 -5.25 13.07 1.00
N VAL A 296 -5.24 11.88 0.40
CA VAL A 296 -6.42 11.25 -0.25
C VAL A 296 -7.54 10.99 0.76
N LEU A 297 -7.22 10.78 2.04
CA LEU A 297 -8.18 10.57 3.14
C LEU A 297 -8.74 11.86 3.74
N ARG A 298 -8.36 13.04 3.26
CA ARG A 298 -8.79 14.36 3.76
C ARG A 298 -9.57 15.12 2.72
#